data_12ed75994def33b99a8a1c7a63a1dd75
#
_entry.id   12ed75994def33b99a8a1c7a63a1dd75
#
_cell.length_a   1.000
_cell.length_b   1.000
_cell.length_c   1.000
_cell.angle_alpha   90.00
_cell.angle_beta   90.00
_cell.angle_gamma   90.00
#
_symmetry.space_group_name_H-M   'P 1'
#
loop_
_entity.id
_entity.type
_entity.pdbx_description
1 polymer ?
#
loop_
_entity_poly.entity_id
_entity_poly.type
_entity_poly.pdbx_seq_one_letter_code
_entity_poly.pdbx_strand_id
1 'polypeptide(L)'
;MDTKSQASFQEKALEQLQTDASKIAQLIKVQMDNLTMPQCPLYEEVLDTQMFGLSREIDFAVRLGLIDREQGKDILDALEKELSLLHDAYTDK
;
A
#
# COMPACT_ATOMS: atom_id res chain seq x y z
N MET A 1 -3.38 26.71 17.25
CA MET A 1 -4.13 25.74 16.46
C MET A 1 -4.94 24.87 17.38
N ASP A 2 -6.20 24.70 17.14
CA ASP A 2 -7.04 23.92 18.03
C ASP A 2 -6.90 22.42 17.80
N THR A 3 -7.33 21.64 18.77
CA THR A 3 -7.24 20.18 18.73
C THR A 3 -8.02 19.57 17.55
N LYS A 4 -9.09 20.24 17.15
CA LYS A 4 -9.94 19.81 16.06
C LYS A 4 -9.21 19.83 14.73
N SER A 5 -8.40 20.86 14.48
CA SER A 5 -7.60 20.96 13.24
C SER A 5 -6.55 19.87 13.17
N GLN A 6 -5.89 19.55 14.28
CA GLN A 6 -4.89 18.48 14.33
C GLN A 6 -5.52 17.13 14.04
N ALA A 7 -6.67 16.84 14.66
CA ALA A 7 -7.38 15.59 14.43
C ALA A 7 -7.80 15.46 12.95
N SER A 8 -8.25 16.57 12.34
CA SER A 8 -8.63 16.57 10.94
C SER A 8 -7.45 16.27 10.02
N PHE A 9 -6.26 16.81 10.30
CA PHE A 9 -5.07 16.52 9.50
C PHE A 9 -4.63 15.07 9.66
N GLN A 10 -4.72 14.53 10.87
CA GLN A 10 -4.39 13.12 11.11
C GLN A 10 -5.36 12.20 10.37
N GLU A 11 -6.64 12.50 10.41
CA GLU A 11 -7.66 11.74 9.70
C GLU A 11 -7.42 11.79 8.19
N LYS A 12 -7.12 12.96 7.67
CA LYS A 12 -6.85 13.14 6.24
C LYS A 12 -5.59 12.40 5.81
N ALA A 13 -4.56 12.42 6.63
CA ALA A 13 -3.32 11.71 6.32
C ALA A 13 -3.56 10.21 6.23
N LEU A 14 -4.24 9.65 7.22
CA LEU A 14 -4.55 8.22 7.24
C LEU A 14 -5.44 7.84 6.05
N GLU A 15 -6.46 8.64 5.78
CA GLU A 15 -7.36 8.41 4.67
C GLU A 15 -6.62 8.42 3.33
N GLN A 16 -5.70 9.37 3.16
CA GLN A 16 -4.92 9.46 1.93
C GLN A 16 -4.01 8.25 1.75
N LEU A 17 -3.37 7.82 2.82
CA LEU A 17 -2.51 6.63 2.77
C LEU A 17 -3.31 5.37 2.46
N GLN A 18 -4.49 5.24 3.04
CA GLN A 18 -5.37 4.11 2.76
C GLN A 18 -5.87 4.15 1.31
N THR A 19 -6.14 5.33 0.78
CA THR A 19 -6.53 5.50 -0.62
C THR A 19 -5.39 5.06 -1.54
N ASP A 20 -4.17 5.50 -1.25
CA ASP A 20 -3.01 5.13 -2.05
C ASP A 20 -2.73 3.63 -1.96
N ALA A 21 -2.88 3.05 -0.77
CA ALA A 21 -2.75 1.61 -0.59
C ALA A 21 -3.81 0.84 -1.38
N SER A 22 -5.03 1.35 -1.42
CA SER A 22 -6.12 0.72 -2.17
C SER A 22 -5.83 0.67 -3.67
N LYS A 23 -5.17 1.69 -4.20
CA LYS A 23 -4.78 1.69 -5.60
C LYS A 23 -3.78 0.57 -5.91
N ILE A 24 -2.84 0.35 -5.01
CA ILE A 24 -1.88 -0.75 -5.14
C ILE A 24 -2.60 -2.10 -5.03
N ALA A 25 -3.49 -2.23 -4.05
CA ALA A 25 -4.29 -3.44 -3.87
C ALA A 25 -5.11 -3.76 -5.12
N GLN A 26 -5.63 -2.73 -5.79
CA GLN A 26 -6.39 -2.90 -7.02
C GLN A 26 -5.50 -3.43 -8.15
N LEU A 27 -4.27 -2.96 -8.27
CA LEU A 27 -3.32 -3.47 -9.25
C LEU A 27 -3.03 -4.96 -8.99
N ILE A 28 -2.84 -5.33 -7.73
CA ILE A 28 -2.60 -6.72 -7.36
C ILE A 28 -3.82 -7.58 -7.71
N LYS A 29 -5.01 -7.08 -7.40
CA LYS A 29 -6.26 -7.80 -7.68
C LYS A 29 -6.46 -8.04 -9.17
N VAL A 30 -6.19 -7.04 -9.99
CA VAL A 30 -6.31 -7.18 -11.45
C VAL A 30 -5.42 -8.30 -11.95
N GLN A 31 -4.18 -8.36 -11.46
CA GLN A 31 -3.26 -9.40 -11.87
C GLN A 31 -3.70 -10.77 -11.33
N MET A 32 -4.22 -10.81 -10.10
CA MET A 32 -4.73 -12.05 -9.50
C MET A 32 -5.90 -12.61 -10.30
N ASP A 33 -6.77 -11.74 -10.81
CA ASP A 33 -7.92 -12.15 -11.61
C ASP A 33 -7.52 -12.58 -13.03
N ASN A 34 -6.27 -12.37 -13.43
CA ASN A 34 -5.78 -12.64 -14.78
C ASN A 34 -4.54 -13.54 -14.76
N LEU A 35 -4.55 -14.55 -13.91
CA LEU A 35 -3.40 -15.46 -13.75
C LEU A 35 -3.07 -16.29 -14.99
N THR A 36 -4.02 -16.46 -15.89
CA THR A 36 -3.78 -17.19 -17.14
C THR A 36 -2.95 -16.40 -18.14
N MET A 37 -2.82 -15.09 -17.93
CA MET A 37 -2.00 -14.23 -18.79
C MET A 37 -0.56 -14.24 -18.28
N PRO A 38 0.43 -14.16 -19.20
CA PRO A 38 1.82 -14.08 -18.76
C PRO A 38 2.05 -12.85 -17.87
N GLN A 39 2.82 -13.04 -16.79
CA GLN A 39 3.19 -11.93 -15.95
C GLN A 39 4.21 -11.07 -16.68
N CYS A 40 3.90 -9.79 -16.80
CA CYS A 40 4.82 -8.82 -17.41
C CYS A 40 5.89 -8.43 -16.38
N PRO A 41 7.20 -8.58 -16.72
CA PRO A 41 8.25 -8.15 -15.78
C PRO A 41 8.13 -6.68 -15.39
N LEU A 42 7.65 -5.84 -16.30
CA LEU A 42 7.41 -4.43 -16.02
C LEU A 42 6.36 -4.23 -14.94
N TYR A 43 5.39 -5.15 -14.85
CA TYR A 43 4.35 -5.10 -13.83
C TYR A 43 4.95 -5.24 -12.42
N GLU A 44 5.89 -6.16 -12.24
CA GLU A 44 6.58 -6.31 -10.95
C GLU A 44 7.33 -5.05 -10.58
N GLU A 45 8.02 -4.43 -11.54
CA GLU A 45 8.73 -3.18 -11.29
C GLU A 45 7.78 -2.06 -10.90
N VAL A 46 6.61 -1.99 -11.52
CA VAL A 46 5.60 -0.98 -11.17
C VAL A 46 5.12 -1.20 -9.76
N LEU A 47 4.81 -2.45 -9.38
CA LEU A 47 4.36 -2.76 -8.03
C LEU A 47 5.43 -2.41 -6.99
N ASP A 48 6.68 -2.79 -7.25
CA ASP A 48 7.78 -2.51 -6.33
C ASP A 48 7.96 -1.01 -6.15
N THR A 49 7.89 -0.25 -7.24
CA THR A 49 8.00 1.21 -7.18
C THR A 49 6.86 1.83 -6.39
N GLN A 50 5.63 1.34 -6.60
CA GLN A 50 4.47 1.83 -5.87
C GLN A 50 4.57 1.51 -4.38
N MET A 51 4.99 0.28 -4.04
CA MET A 51 5.18 -0.13 -2.65
C MET A 51 6.25 0.71 -1.96
N PHE A 52 7.37 0.95 -2.66
CA PHE A 52 8.44 1.77 -2.12
C PHE A 52 7.95 3.20 -1.86
N GLY A 53 7.23 3.79 -2.84
CA GLY A 53 6.69 5.13 -2.69
C GLY A 53 5.75 5.24 -1.50
N LEU A 54 4.86 4.26 -1.34
CA LEU A 54 3.94 4.25 -0.20
C LEU A 54 4.70 4.13 1.12
N SER A 55 5.72 3.28 1.19
CA SER A 55 6.50 3.11 2.40
C SER A 55 7.20 4.41 2.81
N ARG A 56 7.66 5.18 1.82
CA ARG A 56 8.28 6.49 2.09
C ARG A 56 7.26 7.50 2.59
N GLU A 57 6.06 7.50 2.02
CA GLU A 57 4.97 8.37 2.48
C GLU A 57 4.58 8.03 3.91
N ILE A 58 4.47 6.76 4.23
CA ILE A 58 4.14 6.29 5.57
C ILE A 58 5.22 6.73 6.57
N ASP A 59 6.48 6.52 6.23
CA ASP A 59 7.59 6.91 7.08
C ASP A 59 7.54 8.42 7.37
N PHE A 60 7.31 9.22 6.35
CA PHE A 60 7.18 10.66 6.48
C PHE A 60 6.03 11.04 7.42
N ALA A 61 4.87 10.41 7.23
CA ALA A 61 3.69 10.68 8.05
C ALA A 61 3.92 10.28 9.51
N VAL A 62 4.60 9.16 9.75
CA VAL A 62 4.94 8.72 11.11
C VAL A 62 5.87 9.73 11.78
N ARG A 63 6.89 10.18 11.07
CA ARG A 63 7.87 11.13 11.62
C ARG A 63 7.24 12.48 11.94
N LEU A 64 6.21 12.87 11.21
CA LEU A 64 5.47 14.10 11.49
C LEU A 64 4.38 13.93 12.55
N GLY A 65 4.14 12.72 13.01
CA GLY A 65 3.10 12.45 13.98
C GLY A 65 1.69 12.47 13.40
N LEU A 66 1.55 12.35 12.07
CA LEU A 66 0.24 12.32 11.43
C LEU A 66 -0.45 10.98 11.55
N ILE A 67 0.33 9.91 11.58
CA ILE A 67 -0.17 8.57 11.89
C ILE A 67 0.81 7.91 12.87
N ASP A 68 0.38 6.88 13.58
CA ASP A 68 1.32 6.15 14.41
C ASP A 68 2.00 5.03 13.62
N ARG A 69 3.09 4.52 14.19
CA ARG A 69 3.92 3.52 13.53
C ARG A 69 3.14 2.24 13.26
N GLU A 70 2.25 1.88 14.15
CA GLU A 70 1.45 0.67 14.04
C GLU A 70 0.44 0.77 12.90
N GLN A 71 -0.20 1.93 12.74
CA GLN A 71 -1.09 2.18 11.62
C GLN A 71 -0.37 2.04 10.29
N GLY A 72 0.83 2.61 10.20
CA GLY A 72 1.64 2.51 8.99
C GLY A 72 2.05 1.08 8.69
N LYS A 73 2.46 0.35 9.72
CA LYS A 73 2.84 -1.05 9.58
C LYS A 73 1.67 -1.90 9.09
N ASP A 74 0.48 -1.69 9.64
CA ASP A 74 -0.70 -2.46 9.25
C ASP A 74 -1.05 -2.26 7.78
N ILE A 75 -0.92 -1.04 7.28
CA ILE A 75 -1.18 -0.75 5.87
C ILE A 75 -0.20 -1.52 4.98
N LEU A 76 1.09 -1.47 5.30
CA LEU A 76 2.11 -2.16 4.50
C LEU A 76 1.98 -3.68 4.61
N ASP A 77 1.73 -4.20 5.81
CA ASP A 77 1.60 -5.65 6.03
C ASP A 77 0.44 -6.23 5.22
N ALA A 78 -0.67 -5.52 5.13
CA ALA A 78 -1.82 -5.97 4.36
C ALA A 78 -1.48 -6.09 2.88
N LEU A 79 -0.76 -5.12 2.34
CA LEU A 79 -0.35 -5.14 0.93
C LEU A 79 0.70 -6.21 0.67
N GLU A 80 1.67 -6.37 1.57
CA GLU A 80 2.70 -7.39 1.44
C GLU A 80 2.10 -8.78 1.44
N LYS A 81 1.07 -9.00 2.26
CA LYS A 81 0.36 -10.26 2.28
C LYS A 81 -0.32 -10.55 0.95
N GLU A 82 -1.01 -9.57 0.39
CA GLU A 82 -1.66 -9.72 -0.90
C GLU A 82 -0.65 -9.98 -2.02
N LEU A 83 0.47 -9.27 -1.99
CA LEU A 83 1.53 -9.44 -2.97
C LEU A 83 2.15 -10.83 -2.89
N SER A 84 2.33 -11.34 -1.67
CA SER A 84 2.84 -12.68 -1.43
C SER A 84 1.90 -13.74 -2.00
N LEU A 85 0.59 -13.57 -1.80
CA LEU A 85 -0.41 -14.48 -2.34
C LEU A 85 -0.40 -14.48 -3.87
N LEU A 86 -0.21 -13.33 -4.48
CA LEU A 86 -0.10 -13.23 -5.94
C LEU A 86 1.14 -13.97 -6.42
N HIS A 87 2.26 -13.79 -5.75
CA HIS A 87 3.52 -14.44 -6.09
C HIS A 87 3.38 -15.97 -6.02
N ASP A 88 2.77 -16.46 -4.94
CA ASP A 88 2.51 -17.88 -4.75
C ASP A 88 1.59 -18.44 -5.83
N ALA A 89 0.59 -17.68 -6.24
CA ALA A 89 -0.36 -18.09 -7.27
C ALA A 89 0.35 -18.32 -8.62
N TYR A 90 1.33 -17.46 -8.95
CA TYR A 90 2.12 -17.66 -10.17
C TYR A 90 3.08 -18.82 -10.05
N THR A 91 3.66 -19.02 -8.88
CA THR A 91 4.63 -20.10 -8.64
C THR A 91 3.96 -21.46 -8.69
N ASP A 92 2.74 -21.57 -8.20
CA ASP A 92 1.98 -22.82 -8.13
C ASP A 92 1.41 -23.26 -9.47
N LYS A 93 1.55 -22.45 -10.49
CA LYS A 93 1.16 -22.82 -11.86
C LYS A 93 2.25 -23.60 -12.53
#